data_d01e6eb4699c8d98e06e366c10f9ad96
#
_entry.id   d01e6eb4699c8d98e06e366c10f9ad96
#
_cell.length_a   1.000
_cell.length_b   1.000
_cell.length_c   1.000
_cell.angle_alpha   90.00
_cell.angle_beta   90.00
_cell.angle_gamma   90.00
#
_symmetry.space_group_name_H-M   'P 1'
#
loop_
_entity.id
_entity.type
_entity.pdbx_description
1 polymer ?
#
loop_
_entity_poly.entity_id
_entity_poly.type
_entity_poly.pdbx_seq_one_letter_code
_entity_poly.pdbx_strand_id
1 'polypeptide(L)'
;MLVVCFSFQGTLFSKDKLVISTWGYNGDLLKKYIYEPFEKKYGVEIVLETGNNAARLNKLKLRKGKGVDLIYLASSYTMDAIELGLFEKINRANLINLSEIYPVARSPFGEDYGPAYTVMRVGIIYDTAQLSNPINSWNDLWRNDLRNKISVPNITTTAGPTIVMTAGRYKKVDAFMQSATAFGALKDLKQNILKTYNRSSDLANMFAQGEIAAGVAMNFVMPRVKKALPSAVWVDPQEGSFVNINTINVVKGSPNKELGEKYINFVLSEKIQKDIALAKVDSPVNVNVILNQKQAEGLTYGGELIGSFQDVNWGEINKRKKNWISQWNEIFAN
;
A
#
# COMPACT_ATOMS: atom_id res chain seq x y z
N MET A 1 -27.79 -57.24 -32.99
CA MET A 1 -27.43 -56.75 -31.68
C MET A 1 -26.68 -55.40 -31.92
N LEU A 2 -27.41 -54.30 -31.84
CA LEU A 2 -26.87 -52.96 -32.16
C LEU A 2 -26.33 -52.36 -30.84
N VAL A 3 -25.01 -52.14 -30.75
CA VAL A 3 -24.40 -51.49 -29.61
C VAL A 3 -24.42 -49.96 -29.89
N VAL A 4 -25.28 -49.24 -29.19
CA VAL A 4 -25.30 -47.78 -29.23
C VAL A 4 -24.27 -47.27 -28.22
N CYS A 5 -23.11 -46.77 -28.71
CA CYS A 5 -22.14 -46.04 -27.90
C CYS A 5 -22.64 -44.64 -27.65
N PHE A 6 -23.09 -44.34 -26.44
CA PHE A 6 -23.31 -42.96 -25.98
C PHE A 6 -21.94 -42.33 -25.68
N SER A 7 -21.48 -41.46 -26.58
CA SER A 7 -20.35 -40.59 -26.34
C SER A 7 -20.80 -39.47 -25.40
N PHE A 8 -20.40 -39.52 -24.14
CA PHE A 8 -20.46 -38.38 -23.23
C PHE A 8 -19.43 -37.32 -23.69
N GLN A 9 -19.87 -36.37 -24.50
CA GLN A 9 -19.09 -35.14 -24.71
C GLN A 9 -19.21 -34.30 -23.46
N GLY A 10 -18.25 -34.42 -22.55
CA GLY A 10 -18.06 -33.49 -21.45
C GLY A 10 -17.70 -32.14 -22.05
N THR A 11 -18.64 -31.19 -22.03
CA THR A 11 -18.33 -29.77 -22.28
C THR A 11 -17.33 -29.32 -21.23
N LEU A 12 -16.09 -29.15 -21.66
CA LEU A 12 -15.08 -28.42 -20.90
C LEU A 12 -15.57 -26.95 -20.77
N PHE A 13 -16.32 -26.67 -19.72
CA PHE A 13 -16.62 -25.26 -19.36
C PHE A 13 -15.29 -24.60 -19.03
N SER A 14 -14.86 -23.69 -19.90
CA SER A 14 -13.79 -22.74 -19.56
C SER A 14 -14.23 -22.00 -18.32
N LYS A 15 -13.41 -22.03 -17.26
CA LYS A 15 -13.68 -21.24 -16.06
C LYS A 15 -13.70 -19.76 -16.44
N ASP A 16 -14.65 -19.02 -15.87
CA ASP A 16 -14.64 -17.56 -15.96
C ASP A 16 -13.31 -17.03 -15.41
N LYS A 17 -12.73 -16.04 -16.10
CA LYS A 17 -11.46 -15.44 -15.70
C LYS A 17 -11.69 -14.07 -15.08
N LEU A 18 -11.02 -13.83 -13.97
CA LEU A 18 -10.96 -12.50 -13.34
C LEU A 18 -9.52 -11.99 -13.39
N VAL A 19 -9.28 -10.95 -14.20
CA VAL A 19 -7.95 -10.36 -14.37
C VAL A 19 -7.74 -9.27 -13.33
N ILE A 20 -6.76 -9.47 -12.44
CA ILE A 20 -6.44 -8.58 -11.33
C ILE A 20 -5.06 -7.95 -11.52
N SER A 21 -5.01 -6.62 -11.60
CA SER A 21 -3.77 -5.87 -11.60
C SER A 21 -3.38 -5.49 -10.17
N THR A 22 -2.24 -6.02 -9.68
CA THR A 22 -1.81 -5.92 -8.27
C THR A 22 -0.29 -5.80 -8.12
N TRP A 23 0.20 -5.77 -6.88
CA TRP A 23 1.62 -5.82 -6.58
C TRP A 23 2.14 -7.26 -6.57
N GLY A 24 3.44 -7.44 -6.86
CA GLY A 24 4.10 -8.75 -6.74
C GLY A 24 4.63 -9.07 -5.33
N TYR A 25 4.53 -8.12 -4.39
CA TYR A 25 4.99 -8.32 -3.01
C TYR A 25 4.03 -9.25 -2.26
N ASN A 26 4.57 -10.22 -1.48
CA ASN A 26 3.79 -11.24 -0.78
C ASN A 26 2.85 -12.07 -1.68
N GLY A 27 3.19 -12.23 -2.97
CA GLY A 27 2.29 -12.86 -3.95
C GLY A 27 1.90 -14.29 -3.60
N ASP A 28 2.79 -15.07 -3.02
CA ASP A 28 2.56 -16.43 -2.50
C ASP A 28 1.55 -16.46 -1.35
N LEU A 29 1.66 -15.51 -0.42
CA LEU A 29 0.72 -15.38 0.69
C LEU A 29 -0.64 -14.87 0.23
N LEU A 30 -0.68 -13.89 -0.68
CA LEU A 30 -1.93 -13.42 -1.29
C LEU A 30 -2.62 -14.55 -2.06
N LYS A 31 -1.85 -15.36 -2.79
CA LYS A 31 -2.37 -16.54 -3.49
C LYS A 31 -3.03 -17.50 -2.50
N LYS A 32 -2.32 -17.86 -1.44
CA LYS A 32 -2.79 -18.82 -0.43
C LYS A 32 -4.04 -18.34 0.32
N TYR A 33 -4.07 -17.06 0.73
CA TYR A 33 -5.10 -16.57 1.64
C TYR A 33 -6.26 -15.84 0.96
N ILE A 34 -6.09 -15.37 -0.28
CA ILE A 34 -7.14 -14.65 -1.01
C ILE A 34 -7.50 -15.36 -2.32
N TYR A 35 -6.52 -15.55 -3.23
CA TYR A 35 -6.85 -15.95 -4.60
C TYR A 35 -7.37 -17.38 -4.67
N GLU A 36 -6.64 -18.37 -4.17
CA GLU A 36 -7.08 -19.77 -4.16
C GLU A 36 -8.41 -19.98 -3.41
N PRO A 37 -8.65 -19.38 -2.22
CA PRO A 37 -9.96 -19.47 -1.56
C PRO A 37 -11.09 -18.84 -2.38
N PHE A 38 -10.85 -17.75 -3.09
CA PHE A 38 -11.83 -17.12 -3.96
C PHE A 38 -12.14 -18.01 -5.18
N GLU A 39 -11.09 -18.47 -5.88
CA GLU A 39 -11.21 -19.38 -7.02
C GLU A 39 -12.02 -20.65 -6.65
N LYS A 40 -11.71 -21.23 -5.50
CA LYS A 40 -12.43 -22.41 -5.00
C LYS A 40 -13.90 -22.12 -4.69
N LYS A 41 -14.18 -20.94 -4.10
CA LYS A 41 -15.55 -20.56 -3.70
C LYS A 41 -16.45 -20.25 -4.89
N TYR A 42 -15.90 -19.60 -5.92
CA TYR A 42 -16.68 -19.07 -7.05
C TYR A 42 -16.47 -19.85 -8.36
N GLY A 43 -15.57 -20.83 -8.40
CA GLY A 43 -15.33 -21.65 -9.59
C GLY A 43 -14.64 -20.92 -10.74
N VAL A 44 -13.91 -19.84 -10.45
CA VAL A 44 -13.25 -18.96 -11.41
C VAL A 44 -11.73 -19.17 -11.42
N GLU A 45 -11.06 -18.59 -12.42
CA GLU A 45 -9.60 -18.50 -12.52
C GLU A 45 -9.16 -17.05 -12.32
N ILE A 46 -8.23 -16.78 -11.38
CA ILE A 46 -7.63 -15.47 -11.20
C ILE A 46 -6.36 -15.36 -12.05
N VAL A 47 -6.30 -14.38 -12.92
CA VAL A 47 -5.13 -14.04 -13.73
C VAL A 47 -4.50 -12.75 -13.18
N LEU A 48 -3.22 -12.81 -12.80
CA LEU A 48 -2.54 -11.68 -12.19
C LEU A 48 -1.69 -10.90 -13.20
N GLU A 49 -1.84 -9.58 -13.19
CA GLU A 49 -0.89 -8.64 -13.77
C GLU A 49 -0.16 -7.91 -12.65
N THR A 50 1.16 -8.09 -12.53
CA THR A 50 1.93 -7.52 -11.42
C THR A 50 2.81 -6.35 -11.84
N GLY A 51 3.06 -5.44 -10.90
CA GLY A 51 3.92 -4.29 -11.08
C GLY A 51 3.76 -3.25 -9.97
N ASN A 52 4.54 -2.18 -10.02
CA ASN A 52 4.32 -1.03 -9.14
C ASN A 52 3.11 -0.20 -9.60
N ASN A 53 2.61 0.69 -8.73
CA ASN A 53 1.43 1.51 -9.04
C ASN A 53 1.56 2.29 -10.36
N ALA A 54 2.69 2.98 -10.58
CA ALA A 54 2.90 3.81 -11.75
C ALA A 54 2.87 3.00 -13.05
N ALA A 55 3.58 1.87 -13.07
CA ALA A 55 3.65 1.00 -14.26
C ALA A 55 2.27 0.42 -14.60
N ARG A 56 1.52 -0.07 -13.59
CA ARG A 56 0.19 -0.66 -13.78
C ARG A 56 -0.84 0.38 -14.22
N LEU A 57 -0.85 1.55 -13.59
CA LEU A 57 -1.73 2.65 -13.99
C LEU A 57 -1.43 3.12 -15.43
N ASN A 58 -0.16 3.26 -15.79
CA ASN A 58 0.22 3.64 -17.16
C ASN A 58 -0.22 2.60 -18.19
N LYS A 59 -0.04 1.31 -17.90
CA LYS A 59 -0.57 0.24 -18.76
C LYS A 59 -2.08 0.32 -18.91
N LEU A 60 -2.81 0.53 -17.80
CA LEU A 60 -4.27 0.66 -17.82
C LEU A 60 -4.72 1.83 -18.69
N LYS A 61 -4.06 2.99 -18.57
CA LYS A 61 -4.31 4.18 -19.41
C LYS A 61 -4.11 3.88 -20.89
N LEU A 62 -2.96 3.29 -21.26
CA LEU A 62 -2.63 2.96 -22.65
C LEU A 62 -3.66 2.00 -23.28
N ARG A 63 -4.18 1.06 -22.51
CA ARG A 63 -5.19 0.09 -22.94
C ARG A 63 -6.63 0.61 -22.81
N LYS A 64 -6.83 1.82 -22.32
CA LYS A 64 -8.16 2.39 -22.02
C LYS A 64 -9.03 1.44 -21.18
N GLY A 65 -8.42 0.83 -20.14
CA GLY A 65 -9.09 -0.13 -19.26
C GLY A 65 -9.14 -1.59 -19.74
N LYS A 66 -8.90 -1.88 -21.01
CA LYS A 66 -9.09 -3.22 -21.57
C LYS A 66 -8.14 -4.26 -20.94
N GLY A 67 -8.66 -5.49 -20.75
CA GLY A 67 -7.90 -6.65 -20.32
C GLY A 67 -7.55 -6.69 -18.82
N VAL A 68 -8.20 -5.86 -18.01
CA VAL A 68 -8.10 -5.87 -16.54
C VAL A 68 -9.50 -5.67 -15.98
N ASP A 69 -9.89 -6.47 -15.01
CA ASP A 69 -11.20 -6.37 -14.34
C ASP A 69 -11.11 -5.59 -13.02
N LEU A 70 -10.08 -5.86 -12.24
CA LEU A 70 -9.82 -5.22 -10.97
C LEU A 70 -8.41 -4.66 -10.91
N ILE A 71 -8.27 -3.51 -10.26
CA ILE A 71 -6.95 -2.93 -9.98
C ILE A 71 -6.83 -2.51 -8.51
N TYR A 72 -5.71 -2.92 -7.91
CA TYR A 72 -5.27 -2.49 -6.59
C TYR A 72 -4.41 -1.24 -6.72
N LEU A 73 -4.76 -0.15 -6.07
CA LEU A 73 -3.97 1.08 -6.10
C LEU A 73 -3.86 1.72 -4.72
N ALA A 74 -2.73 2.37 -4.50
CA ALA A 74 -2.51 3.22 -3.34
C ALA A 74 -3.16 4.60 -3.55
N SER A 75 -3.44 5.31 -2.45
CA SER A 75 -4.19 6.57 -2.38
C SER A 75 -3.99 7.53 -3.55
N SER A 76 -2.75 7.99 -3.80
CA SER A 76 -2.48 8.98 -4.85
C SER A 76 -2.81 8.46 -6.26
N TYR A 77 -2.52 7.18 -6.51
CA TYR A 77 -2.77 6.55 -7.80
C TYR A 77 -4.25 6.20 -8.00
N THR A 78 -4.98 5.94 -6.90
CA THR A 78 -6.44 5.81 -6.95
C THR A 78 -7.08 7.12 -7.38
N MET A 79 -6.64 8.25 -6.82
CA MET A 79 -7.12 9.57 -7.24
C MET A 79 -6.79 9.88 -8.69
N ASP A 80 -5.55 9.63 -9.13
CA ASP A 80 -5.15 9.77 -10.54
C ASP A 80 -6.09 8.96 -11.48
N ALA A 81 -6.41 7.71 -11.09
CA ALA A 81 -7.29 6.85 -11.88
C ALA A 81 -8.75 7.33 -11.91
N ILE A 82 -9.24 7.91 -10.81
CA ILE A 82 -10.58 8.52 -10.74
C ILE A 82 -10.66 9.74 -11.67
N GLU A 83 -9.68 10.65 -11.59
CA GLU A 83 -9.61 11.83 -12.46
C GLU A 83 -9.55 11.46 -13.96
N LEU A 84 -8.93 10.33 -14.26
CA LEU A 84 -8.86 9.78 -15.63
C LEU A 84 -10.11 8.99 -16.05
N GLY A 85 -11.10 8.83 -15.17
CA GLY A 85 -12.33 8.08 -15.43
C GLY A 85 -12.10 6.61 -15.75
N LEU A 86 -11.13 5.96 -15.09
CA LEU A 86 -10.73 4.57 -15.34
C LEU A 86 -11.51 3.52 -14.54
N PHE A 87 -12.42 3.92 -13.66
CA PHE A 87 -13.20 3.02 -12.82
C PHE A 87 -14.67 2.98 -13.17
N GLU A 88 -15.29 1.82 -12.96
CA GLU A 88 -16.74 1.67 -12.89
C GLU A 88 -17.25 2.11 -11.51
N LYS A 89 -18.46 2.65 -11.50
CA LYS A 89 -19.20 2.84 -10.26
C LYS A 89 -19.57 1.49 -9.67
N ILE A 90 -19.26 1.27 -8.41
CA ILE A 90 -19.60 0.02 -7.71
C ILE A 90 -21.06 0.04 -7.24
N ASN A 91 -21.70 -1.11 -7.22
CA ASN A 91 -22.97 -1.31 -6.54
C ASN A 91 -22.70 -1.69 -5.08
N ARG A 92 -22.81 -0.73 -4.17
CA ARG A 92 -22.54 -0.93 -2.74
C ARG A 92 -23.43 -1.97 -2.08
N ALA A 93 -24.63 -2.22 -2.61
CA ALA A 93 -25.52 -3.27 -2.11
C ALA A 93 -24.92 -4.69 -2.27
N ASN A 94 -24.00 -4.87 -3.20
CA ASN A 94 -23.27 -6.13 -3.40
C ASN A 94 -22.12 -6.32 -2.41
N LEU A 95 -21.74 -5.27 -1.66
CA LEU A 95 -20.63 -5.27 -0.71
C LEU A 95 -21.16 -5.31 0.74
N ILE A 96 -21.76 -6.44 1.13
CA ILE A 96 -22.39 -6.58 2.46
C ILE A 96 -21.40 -6.38 3.62
N ASN A 97 -20.13 -6.76 3.44
CA ASN A 97 -19.08 -6.58 4.46
C ASN A 97 -18.62 -5.12 4.58
N LEU A 98 -19.13 -4.21 3.76
CA LEU A 98 -18.77 -2.79 3.81
C LEU A 98 -19.20 -2.11 5.12
N SER A 99 -20.30 -2.57 5.73
CA SER A 99 -20.75 -2.09 7.04
C SER A 99 -19.84 -2.52 8.18
N GLU A 100 -19.05 -3.58 7.98
CA GLU A 100 -18.18 -4.19 8.97
C GLU A 100 -16.75 -3.64 8.97
N ILE A 101 -16.41 -2.67 8.11
CA ILE A 101 -15.07 -2.08 8.09
C ILE A 101 -15.05 -0.69 8.72
N TYR A 102 -13.86 -0.22 9.12
CA TYR A 102 -13.69 1.11 9.71
C TYR A 102 -14.28 2.21 8.80
N PRO A 103 -14.93 3.26 9.36
CA PRO A 103 -15.54 4.33 8.57
C PRO A 103 -14.59 4.96 7.55
N VAL A 104 -13.34 5.21 7.91
CA VAL A 104 -12.29 5.76 7.00
C VAL A 104 -12.03 4.86 5.78
N ALA A 105 -12.30 3.57 5.89
CA ALA A 105 -12.07 2.60 4.81
C ALA A 105 -13.27 2.43 3.86
N ARG A 106 -14.49 2.86 4.27
CA ARG A 106 -15.72 2.59 3.51
C ARG A 106 -15.80 3.33 2.19
N SER A 107 -15.41 4.60 2.18
CA SER A 107 -15.54 5.49 1.01
C SER A 107 -14.39 6.51 0.96
N PRO A 108 -13.11 6.05 0.98
CA PRO A 108 -11.98 6.96 1.12
C PRO A 108 -11.84 7.96 -0.04
N PHE A 109 -12.42 7.66 -1.20
CA PHE A 109 -12.37 8.49 -2.41
C PHE A 109 -13.76 8.72 -3.02
N GLY A 110 -14.81 8.58 -2.23
CA GLY A 110 -16.20 8.73 -2.64
C GLY A 110 -16.94 7.40 -2.77
N GLU A 111 -18.27 7.46 -2.72
CA GLU A 111 -19.13 6.27 -2.64
C GLU A 111 -19.19 5.45 -3.95
N ASP A 112 -18.90 6.09 -5.08
CA ASP A 112 -18.89 5.45 -6.39
C ASP A 112 -17.73 4.47 -6.58
N TYR A 113 -16.69 4.54 -5.73
CA TYR A 113 -15.43 3.81 -5.93
C TYR A 113 -15.17 2.76 -4.87
N GLY A 114 -14.20 1.88 -5.14
CA GLY A 114 -13.87 0.77 -4.27
C GLY A 114 -13.41 1.21 -2.88
N PRO A 115 -13.79 0.45 -1.84
CA PRO A 115 -13.35 0.70 -0.47
C PRO A 115 -11.86 0.43 -0.29
N ALA A 116 -11.32 0.88 0.83
CA ALA A 116 -10.02 0.43 1.29
C ALA A 116 -10.13 -1.02 1.79
N TYR A 117 -9.17 -1.85 1.40
CA TYR A 117 -9.05 -3.21 1.95
C TYR A 117 -7.94 -3.31 3.00
N THR A 118 -7.09 -2.30 3.09
CA THR A 118 -6.05 -2.15 4.11
C THR A 118 -5.73 -0.68 4.33
N VAL A 119 -5.36 -0.35 5.55
CA VAL A 119 -4.85 0.96 5.98
C VAL A 119 -3.44 0.75 6.49
N MET A 120 -2.52 1.54 5.99
CA MET A 120 -1.11 1.47 6.35
C MET A 120 -0.65 2.81 6.91
N ARG A 121 0.46 2.81 7.64
CA ARG A 121 1.09 4.01 8.13
C ARG A 121 2.57 4.07 7.74
N VAL A 122 3.06 5.29 7.56
CA VAL A 122 4.47 5.59 7.34
C VAL A 122 5.08 6.00 8.66
N GLY A 123 6.17 5.35 9.01
CA GLY A 123 6.92 5.62 10.24
C GLY A 123 8.40 5.36 10.03
N ILE A 124 9.12 5.11 11.12
CA ILE A 124 10.57 4.91 11.09
C ILE A 124 10.89 3.53 11.63
N ILE A 125 11.77 2.81 10.93
CA ILE A 125 12.44 1.60 11.45
C ILE A 125 13.86 2.02 11.81
N TYR A 126 14.38 1.59 12.99
CA TYR A 126 15.78 1.77 13.30
C TYR A 126 16.34 0.55 14.04
N ASP A 127 17.65 0.40 13.95
CA ASP A 127 18.41 -0.67 14.60
C ASP A 127 18.95 -0.19 15.95
N THR A 128 18.41 -0.76 17.03
CA THR A 128 18.85 -0.43 18.42
C THR A 128 20.28 -0.87 18.71
N ALA A 129 20.86 -1.77 17.93
CA ALA A 129 22.25 -2.18 18.09
C ALA A 129 23.23 -1.14 17.50
N GLN A 130 22.81 -0.35 16.51
CA GLN A 130 23.65 0.68 15.89
C GLN A 130 23.42 2.08 16.46
N LEU A 131 22.26 2.32 17.08
CA LEU A 131 21.87 3.63 17.60
C LEU A 131 21.63 3.57 19.11
N SER A 132 22.52 4.18 19.89
CA SER A 132 22.37 4.30 21.35
C SER A 132 21.27 5.30 21.75
N ASN A 133 21.05 6.33 20.91
CA ASN A 133 19.99 7.31 21.12
C ASN A 133 18.74 6.89 20.36
N PRO A 134 17.63 6.59 21.05
CA PRO A 134 16.37 6.21 20.38
C PRO A 134 15.89 7.28 19.39
N ILE A 135 15.17 6.84 18.35
CA ILE A 135 14.43 7.71 17.45
C ILE A 135 12.98 7.73 17.95
N ASN A 136 12.41 8.93 18.16
CA ASN A 136 11.03 9.10 18.62
C ASN A 136 10.25 10.15 17.82
N SER A 137 10.94 10.90 16.97
CA SER A 137 10.41 12.06 16.25
C SER A 137 10.85 12.03 14.79
N TRP A 138 10.03 12.60 13.91
CA TRP A 138 10.47 12.88 12.54
C TRP A 138 11.70 13.79 12.51
N ASN A 139 11.84 14.69 13.49
CA ASN A 139 12.98 15.63 13.57
C ASN A 139 14.31 14.89 13.82
N ASP A 140 14.27 13.71 14.42
CA ASP A 140 15.47 12.91 14.68
C ASP A 140 16.21 12.50 13.40
N LEU A 141 15.52 12.47 12.24
CA LEU A 141 16.17 12.17 10.97
C LEU A 141 17.30 13.16 10.61
N TRP A 142 17.29 14.38 11.16
CA TRP A 142 18.32 15.40 10.95
C TRP A 142 19.48 15.34 11.97
N ARG A 143 19.49 14.39 12.90
CA ARG A 143 20.57 14.24 13.89
C ARG A 143 21.89 13.90 13.23
N ASN A 144 23.00 14.43 13.79
CA ASN A 144 24.36 14.23 13.26
C ASN A 144 24.85 12.80 13.37
N ASP A 145 24.41 12.02 14.39
CA ASP A 145 24.79 10.63 14.57
C ASP A 145 24.19 9.69 13.49
N LEU A 146 23.27 10.18 12.69
CA LEU A 146 22.65 9.50 11.55
C LEU A 146 23.35 9.80 10.22
N ARG A 147 24.47 10.51 10.20
CA ARG A 147 25.15 10.87 8.96
C ARG A 147 25.49 9.65 8.13
N ASN A 148 24.99 9.62 6.85
CA ASN A 148 25.15 8.52 5.91
C ASN A 148 24.64 7.16 6.43
N LYS A 149 23.61 7.15 7.28
CA LYS A 149 23.08 5.93 7.92
C LYS A 149 21.60 5.71 7.73
N ILE A 150 20.91 6.58 6.99
CA ILE A 150 19.47 6.42 6.78
C ILE A 150 19.12 6.16 5.32
N SER A 151 17.98 5.51 5.11
CA SER A 151 17.35 5.41 3.80
C SER A 151 15.91 5.90 3.84
N VAL A 152 15.52 6.62 2.79
CA VAL A 152 14.15 7.14 2.65
C VAL A 152 13.54 6.69 1.32
N PRO A 153 12.19 6.58 1.24
CA PRO A 153 11.53 6.24 -0.02
C PRO A 153 11.76 7.34 -1.07
N ASN A 154 12.04 6.91 -2.31
CA ASN A 154 12.11 7.84 -3.44
C ASN A 154 10.76 8.56 -3.62
N ILE A 155 10.78 9.81 -4.05
CA ILE A 155 9.59 10.67 -4.24
C ILE A 155 8.51 10.03 -5.11
N THR A 156 8.89 9.16 -6.04
CA THR A 156 7.97 8.46 -6.95
C THR A 156 7.27 7.25 -6.33
N THR A 157 7.66 6.85 -5.12
CA THR A 157 6.99 5.77 -4.37
C THR A 157 5.76 6.30 -3.63
N THR A 158 4.93 5.40 -3.11
CA THR A 158 3.73 5.78 -2.34
C THR A 158 4.07 6.61 -1.09
N ALA A 159 5.13 6.26 -0.37
CA ALA A 159 5.55 6.98 0.84
C ALA A 159 6.47 8.19 0.54
N GLY A 160 7.00 8.32 -0.69
CA GLY A 160 7.96 9.36 -1.05
C GLY A 160 7.52 10.79 -0.75
N PRO A 161 6.30 11.20 -1.15
CA PRO A 161 5.81 12.54 -0.88
C PRO A 161 5.75 12.91 0.61
N THR A 162 5.60 11.92 1.51
CA THR A 162 5.59 12.18 2.96
C THR A 162 6.94 12.70 3.47
N ILE A 163 8.03 12.43 2.76
CA ILE A 163 9.36 12.96 3.12
C ILE A 163 9.41 14.48 2.94
N VAL A 164 8.77 15.01 1.89
CA VAL A 164 8.64 16.46 1.68
C VAL A 164 7.79 17.09 2.78
N MET A 165 6.68 16.42 3.14
CA MET A 165 5.82 16.87 4.25
C MET A 165 6.56 16.85 5.59
N THR A 166 7.35 15.80 5.84
CA THR A 166 8.22 15.69 7.03
C THR A 166 9.23 16.84 7.09
N ALA A 167 9.84 17.18 5.95
CA ALA A 167 10.80 18.29 5.88
C ALA A 167 10.14 19.66 6.11
N GLY A 168 8.90 19.85 5.63
CA GLY A 168 8.10 21.03 5.95
C GLY A 168 7.84 21.13 7.45
N ARG A 169 7.44 20.05 8.11
CA ARG A 169 7.24 20.01 9.58
C ARG A 169 8.51 20.31 10.35
N TYR A 170 9.63 19.76 9.94
CA TYR A 170 10.94 20.07 10.54
C TYR A 170 11.22 21.58 10.54
N LYS A 171 10.88 22.29 9.47
CA LYS A 171 10.98 23.77 9.37
C LYS A 171 9.75 24.51 9.92
N LYS A 172 8.74 23.80 10.47
CA LYS A 172 7.47 24.36 10.97
C LYS A 172 6.70 25.13 9.91
N VAL A 173 6.69 24.62 8.67
CA VAL A 173 5.95 25.20 7.55
C VAL A 173 5.06 24.17 6.88
N ASP A 174 3.99 24.62 6.23
CA ASP A 174 3.20 23.80 5.33
C ASP A 174 3.99 23.59 4.02
N ALA A 175 4.35 22.34 3.73
CA ALA A 175 5.11 21.98 2.54
C ALA A 175 4.36 22.26 1.22
N PHE A 176 3.03 22.32 1.25
CA PHE A 176 2.24 22.70 0.08
C PHE A 176 2.35 24.20 -0.24
N MET A 177 2.40 25.03 0.79
CA MET A 177 2.49 26.48 0.66
C MET A 177 3.93 26.98 0.51
N GLN A 178 4.88 26.29 1.15
CA GLN A 178 6.30 26.70 1.23
C GLN A 178 7.21 25.55 0.78
N SER A 179 6.99 25.02 -0.42
CA SER A 179 7.78 23.90 -0.96
C SER A 179 9.28 24.17 -0.99
N ALA A 180 9.70 25.40 -1.34
CA ALA A 180 11.12 25.76 -1.37
C ALA A 180 11.81 25.58 -0.01
N THR A 181 11.14 25.97 1.09
CA THR A 181 11.63 25.78 2.46
C THR A 181 11.74 24.30 2.82
N ALA A 182 10.72 23.49 2.46
CA ALA A 182 10.73 22.05 2.68
C ALA A 182 11.87 21.36 1.89
N PHE A 183 12.07 21.71 0.62
CA PHE A 183 13.19 21.19 -0.18
C PHE A 183 14.56 21.68 0.29
N GLY A 184 14.64 22.88 0.87
CA GLY A 184 15.83 23.37 1.58
C GLY A 184 16.21 22.44 2.73
N ALA A 185 15.22 22.04 3.57
CA ALA A 185 15.45 21.07 4.63
C ALA A 185 15.86 19.68 4.11
N LEU A 186 15.38 19.26 2.95
CA LEU A 186 15.81 17.99 2.32
C LEU A 186 17.27 18.06 1.84
N LYS A 187 17.76 19.21 1.40
CA LYS A 187 19.20 19.41 1.11
C LYS A 187 20.04 19.20 2.37
N ASP A 188 19.58 19.72 3.52
CA ASP A 188 20.25 19.49 4.80
C ASP A 188 20.22 18.01 5.20
N LEU A 189 19.08 17.32 4.97
CA LEU A 189 18.89 15.91 5.30
C LEU A 189 19.76 14.99 4.42
N LYS A 190 20.12 15.41 3.20
CA LYS A 190 20.88 14.58 2.25
C LYS A 190 22.15 14.00 2.86
N GLN A 191 22.85 14.73 3.73
CA GLN A 191 24.06 14.24 4.39
C GLN A 191 23.83 13.00 5.27
N ASN A 192 22.61 12.78 5.76
CA ASN A 192 22.23 11.63 6.58
C ASN A 192 21.76 10.46 5.72
N ILE A 193 21.34 10.73 4.48
CA ILE A 193 20.80 9.71 3.58
C ILE A 193 21.95 9.00 2.84
N LEU A 194 22.11 7.71 3.11
CA LEU A 194 23.00 6.83 2.34
C LEU A 194 22.44 6.63 0.92
N LYS A 195 21.16 6.29 0.83
CA LYS A 195 20.51 5.95 -0.43
C LYS A 195 18.98 6.11 -0.34
N THR A 196 18.36 6.55 -1.41
CA THR A 196 16.89 6.43 -1.56
C THR A 196 16.52 5.07 -2.13
N TYR A 197 15.32 4.55 -1.80
CA TYR A 197 14.87 3.26 -2.30
C TYR A 197 13.57 3.38 -3.11
N ASN A 198 13.41 2.47 -4.09
CA ASN A 198 12.20 2.38 -4.92
C ASN A 198 11.30 1.19 -4.57
N ARG A 199 11.84 0.18 -3.91
CA ARG A 199 11.12 -1.04 -3.50
C ARG A 199 11.35 -1.30 -2.03
N SER A 200 10.29 -1.69 -1.32
CA SER A 200 10.38 -2.07 0.10
C SER A 200 11.36 -3.22 0.36
N SER A 201 11.56 -4.10 -0.64
CA SER A 201 12.58 -5.14 -0.58
C SER A 201 14.00 -4.60 -0.49
N ASP A 202 14.28 -3.46 -1.17
CA ASP A 202 15.61 -2.86 -1.17
C ASP A 202 15.93 -2.30 0.22
N LEU A 203 14.94 -1.63 0.86
CA LEU A 203 15.08 -1.17 2.23
C LEU A 203 15.34 -2.34 3.21
N ALA A 204 14.56 -3.42 3.10
CA ALA A 204 14.75 -4.58 3.95
C ALA A 204 16.13 -5.24 3.77
N ASN A 205 16.65 -5.26 2.55
CA ASN A 205 17.99 -5.78 2.26
C ASN A 205 19.09 -4.88 2.85
N MET A 206 18.96 -3.54 2.77
CA MET A 206 19.92 -2.60 3.39
C MET A 206 20.00 -2.81 4.90
N PHE A 207 18.90 -3.03 5.59
CA PHE A 207 18.89 -3.38 7.01
C PHE A 207 19.55 -4.74 7.26
N ALA A 208 19.23 -5.75 6.46
CA ALA A 208 19.80 -7.10 6.60
C ALA A 208 21.33 -7.13 6.39
N GLN A 209 21.84 -6.23 5.56
CA GLN A 209 23.28 -6.09 5.27
C GLN A 209 23.99 -5.12 6.24
N GLY A 210 23.25 -4.47 7.15
CA GLY A 210 23.81 -3.49 8.09
C GLY A 210 24.28 -2.19 7.43
N GLU A 211 23.82 -1.91 6.19
CA GLU A 211 24.20 -0.69 5.45
C GLU A 211 23.62 0.58 6.07
N ILE A 212 22.43 0.47 6.68
CA ILE A 212 21.71 1.59 7.29
C ILE A 212 21.34 1.27 8.74
N ALA A 213 21.31 2.31 9.56
CA ALA A 213 20.88 2.24 10.95
C ALA A 213 19.41 2.64 11.13
N ALA A 214 18.84 3.42 10.20
CA ALA A 214 17.43 3.81 10.23
C ALA A 214 16.85 3.96 8.82
N GLY A 215 15.53 3.88 8.71
CA GLY A 215 14.84 4.11 7.44
C GLY A 215 13.38 4.49 7.62
N VAL A 216 12.91 5.39 6.77
CA VAL A 216 11.47 5.70 6.69
C VAL A 216 10.79 4.61 5.89
N ALA A 217 9.71 4.04 6.40
CA ALA A 217 9.05 2.88 5.82
C ALA A 217 7.54 2.90 6.02
N MET A 218 6.83 2.13 5.21
CA MET A 218 5.46 1.71 5.52
C MET A 218 5.50 0.51 6.47
N ASN A 219 4.56 0.42 7.40
CA ASN A 219 4.56 -0.56 8.48
C ASN A 219 4.63 -2.03 8.02
N PHE A 220 4.09 -2.37 6.86
CA PHE A 220 4.12 -3.74 6.33
C PHE A 220 5.54 -4.27 6.03
N VAL A 221 6.55 -3.40 5.98
CA VAL A 221 7.96 -3.79 5.76
C VAL A 221 8.57 -4.36 7.04
N MET A 222 8.08 -3.91 8.21
CA MET A 222 8.65 -4.25 9.52
C MET A 222 8.80 -5.76 9.79
N PRO A 223 7.82 -6.64 9.50
CA PRO A 223 7.97 -8.07 9.76
C PRO A 223 9.16 -8.69 9.03
N ARG A 224 9.42 -8.26 7.78
CA ARG A 224 10.55 -8.73 7.00
C ARG A 224 11.89 -8.22 7.56
N VAL A 225 11.95 -6.95 7.94
CA VAL A 225 13.14 -6.37 8.56
C VAL A 225 13.41 -7.04 9.90
N LYS A 226 12.39 -7.21 10.75
CA LYS A 226 12.53 -7.86 12.07
C LYS A 226 13.04 -9.29 11.99
N LYS A 227 12.62 -10.04 10.97
CA LYS A 227 13.09 -11.41 10.73
C LYS A 227 14.59 -11.45 10.40
N ALA A 228 15.09 -10.48 9.63
CA ALA A 228 16.49 -10.42 9.23
C ALA A 228 17.37 -9.72 10.28
N LEU A 229 16.82 -8.77 11.02
CA LEU A 229 17.50 -7.93 12.02
C LEU A 229 16.63 -7.86 13.29
N PRO A 230 16.82 -8.78 14.25
CA PRO A 230 16.03 -8.84 15.49
C PRO A 230 16.10 -7.59 16.37
N SER A 231 17.17 -6.79 16.27
CA SER A 231 17.34 -5.50 16.96
C SER A 231 16.54 -4.35 16.34
N ALA A 232 15.96 -4.53 15.15
CA ALA A 232 15.14 -3.50 14.52
C ALA A 232 13.85 -3.26 15.31
N VAL A 233 13.47 -1.99 15.46
CA VAL A 233 12.21 -1.55 16.09
C VAL A 233 11.47 -0.59 15.19
N TRP A 234 10.14 -0.61 15.32
CA TRP A 234 9.25 0.36 14.67
C TRP A 234 8.98 1.54 15.58
N VAL A 235 8.92 2.73 14.99
CA VAL A 235 8.52 3.97 15.67
C VAL A 235 7.37 4.61 14.91
N ASP A 236 6.30 4.89 15.63
CA ASP A 236 5.30 5.88 15.25
C ASP A 236 5.78 7.23 15.82
N PRO A 237 6.25 8.18 14.98
CA PRO A 237 6.81 9.42 15.50
C PRO A 237 5.79 10.24 16.30
N GLN A 238 6.25 10.95 17.33
CA GLN A 238 5.38 11.69 18.26
C GLN A 238 4.52 12.77 17.57
N GLU A 239 4.92 13.24 16.39
CA GLU A 239 4.15 14.19 15.59
C GLU A 239 3.05 13.51 14.78
N GLY A 240 2.92 12.19 14.89
CA GLY A 240 1.97 11.35 14.18
C GLY A 240 2.52 10.75 12.87
N SER A 241 2.04 9.55 12.59
CA SER A 241 2.30 8.81 11.35
C SER A 241 1.44 9.34 10.20
N PHE A 242 1.95 9.24 8.96
CA PHE A 242 1.14 9.50 7.77
C PHE A 242 0.38 8.25 7.36
N VAL A 243 -0.90 8.44 7.03
CA VAL A 243 -1.73 7.34 6.57
C VAL A 243 -1.58 7.10 5.06
N ASN A 244 -1.60 5.85 4.67
CA ASN A 244 -1.80 5.43 3.29
C ASN A 244 -2.88 4.37 3.21
N ILE A 245 -3.75 4.51 2.23
CA ILE A 245 -4.89 3.63 1.99
C ILE A 245 -4.67 2.92 0.66
N ASN A 246 -4.92 1.62 0.62
CA ASN A 246 -4.98 0.86 -0.63
C ASN A 246 -6.42 0.44 -0.91
N THR A 247 -6.87 0.68 -2.12
CA THR A 247 -8.20 0.34 -2.59
C THR A 247 -8.18 -0.76 -3.65
N ILE A 248 -9.32 -1.41 -3.82
CA ILE A 248 -9.58 -2.31 -4.95
C ILE A 248 -10.73 -1.70 -5.73
N ASN A 249 -10.52 -1.44 -7.02
CA ASN A 249 -11.51 -0.83 -7.87
C ASN A 249 -11.83 -1.70 -9.10
N VAL A 250 -13.08 -1.70 -9.51
CA VAL A 250 -13.51 -2.29 -10.78
C VAL A 250 -13.09 -1.35 -11.92
N VAL A 251 -12.41 -1.90 -12.90
CA VAL A 251 -11.93 -1.14 -14.07
C VAL A 251 -13.09 -0.85 -15.01
N LYS A 252 -13.14 0.36 -15.56
CA LYS A 252 -14.18 0.80 -16.48
C LYS A 252 -14.26 -0.09 -17.72
N GLY A 253 -15.48 -0.54 -18.04
CA GLY A 253 -15.74 -1.43 -19.17
C GLY A 253 -15.38 -2.89 -18.91
N SER A 254 -15.09 -3.30 -17.67
CA SER A 254 -14.92 -4.70 -17.32
C SER A 254 -16.22 -5.48 -17.55
N PRO A 255 -16.17 -6.60 -18.29
CA PRO A 255 -17.33 -7.48 -18.45
C PRO A 255 -17.65 -8.25 -17.14
N ASN A 256 -16.70 -8.28 -16.20
CA ASN A 256 -16.78 -9.04 -14.95
C ASN A 256 -17.10 -8.16 -13.73
N LYS A 257 -17.84 -7.04 -13.91
CA LYS A 257 -18.12 -6.08 -12.83
C LYS A 257 -18.70 -6.76 -11.58
N GLU A 258 -19.76 -7.56 -11.73
CA GLU A 258 -20.41 -8.25 -10.60
C GLU A 258 -19.47 -9.25 -9.89
N LEU A 259 -18.66 -9.96 -10.65
CA LEU A 259 -17.65 -10.87 -10.09
C LEU A 259 -16.56 -10.06 -9.36
N GLY A 260 -16.19 -8.92 -9.90
CA GLY A 260 -15.26 -7.99 -9.25
C GLY A 260 -15.80 -7.44 -7.92
N GLU A 261 -17.09 -7.08 -7.86
CA GLU A 261 -17.75 -6.66 -6.62
C GLU A 261 -17.82 -7.80 -5.58
N LYS A 262 -18.12 -9.04 -6.03
CA LYS A 262 -18.03 -10.23 -5.15
C LYS A 262 -16.62 -10.45 -4.62
N TYR A 263 -15.59 -10.21 -5.44
CA TYR A 263 -14.20 -10.30 -5.01
C TYR A 263 -13.87 -9.22 -3.96
N ILE A 264 -14.24 -7.98 -4.18
CA ILE A 264 -14.03 -6.88 -3.22
C ILE A 264 -14.72 -7.24 -1.89
N ASN A 265 -15.98 -7.65 -1.94
CA ASN A 265 -16.72 -8.05 -0.75
C ASN A 265 -16.06 -9.24 -0.02
N PHE A 266 -15.53 -10.22 -0.77
CA PHE A 266 -14.82 -11.37 -0.21
C PHE A 266 -13.55 -10.96 0.53
N VAL A 267 -12.75 -10.06 -0.06
CA VAL A 267 -11.52 -9.54 0.57
C VAL A 267 -11.83 -8.78 1.86
N LEU A 268 -12.98 -8.12 1.97
CA LEU A 268 -13.40 -7.36 3.16
C LEU A 268 -13.96 -8.25 4.29
N SER A 269 -14.24 -9.54 4.03
CA SER A 269 -14.83 -10.41 5.04
C SER A 269 -13.89 -10.62 6.24
N GLU A 270 -14.45 -10.76 7.45
CA GLU A 270 -13.71 -10.98 8.69
C GLU A 270 -12.66 -12.09 8.54
N LYS A 271 -13.08 -13.23 7.98
CA LYS A 271 -12.18 -14.38 7.81
C LYS A 271 -10.94 -14.04 6.99
N ILE A 272 -11.11 -13.46 5.82
CA ILE A 272 -10.00 -13.13 4.92
C ILE A 272 -9.12 -12.04 5.55
N GLN A 273 -9.74 -11.01 6.12
CA GLN A 273 -9.04 -9.93 6.82
C GLN A 273 -8.22 -10.45 8.01
N LYS A 274 -8.73 -11.43 8.75
CA LYS A 274 -8.02 -12.09 9.85
C LYS A 274 -6.86 -12.93 9.33
N ASP A 275 -7.07 -13.74 8.31
CA ASP A 275 -6.05 -14.62 7.73
C ASP A 275 -4.84 -13.81 7.20
N ILE A 276 -5.08 -12.73 6.46
CA ILE A 276 -4.00 -11.86 5.95
C ILE A 276 -3.30 -11.08 7.07
N ALA A 277 -4.02 -10.69 8.11
CA ALA A 277 -3.44 -10.02 9.28
C ALA A 277 -2.53 -10.96 10.08
N LEU A 278 -2.97 -12.19 10.34
CA LEU A 278 -2.16 -13.20 11.03
C LEU A 278 -0.93 -13.62 10.23
N ALA A 279 -1.03 -13.63 8.90
CA ALA A 279 0.10 -13.86 8.00
C ALA A 279 1.02 -12.62 7.82
N LYS A 280 0.69 -11.47 8.46
CA LYS A 280 1.43 -10.22 8.34
C LYS A 280 1.54 -9.70 6.90
N VAL A 281 0.53 -9.98 6.08
CA VAL A 281 0.46 -9.52 4.69
C VAL A 281 0.01 -8.06 4.64
N ASP A 282 -1.14 -7.79 5.28
CA ASP A 282 -1.77 -6.46 5.32
C ASP A 282 -2.49 -6.24 6.66
N SER A 283 -2.71 -4.98 7.00
CA SER A 283 -3.46 -4.58 8.19
C SER A 283 -4.97 -4.70 7.94
N PRO A 284 -5.74 -5.30 8.85
CA PRO A 284 -7.16 -5.51 8.64
C PRO A 284 -7.94 -4.21 8.78
N VAL A 285 -8.96 -4.04 7.94
CA VAL A 285 -9.94 -2.95 8.05
C VAL A 285 -11.28 -3.42 8.62
N ASN A 286 -11.55 -4.73 8.68
CA ASN A 286 -12.78 -5.28 9.24
C ASN A 286 -12.72 -5.18 10.78
N VAL A 287 -13.71 -4.53 11.38
CA VAL A 287 -13.76 -4.22 12.81
C VAL A 287 -14.00 -5.45 13.69
N ASN A 288 -14.51 -6.54 13.10
CA ASN A 288 -14.75 -7.80 13.79
C ASN A 288 -13.49 -8.65 13.94
N VAL A 289 -12.39 -8.29 13.26
CA VAL A 289 -11.11 -8.98 13.41
C VAL A 289 -10.52 -8.66 14.78
N ILE A 290 -10.45 -9.68 15.63
CA ILE A 290 -9.86 -9.57 16.97
C ILE A 290 -8.48 -10.21 16.95
N LEU A 291 -7.45 -9.41 17.30
CA LEU A 291 -6.06 -9.79 17.41
C LEU A 291 -5.55 -9.50 18.83
N ASN A 292 -4.76 -10.41 19.39
CA ASN A 292 -4.00 -10.10 20.61
C ASN A 292 -2.78 -9.21 20.28
N GLN A 293 -2.13 -8.68 21.30
CA GLN A 293 -0.99 -7.75 21.15
C GLN A 293 0.12 -8.29 20.24
N LYS A 294 0.52 -9.56 20.39
CA LYS A 294 1.57 -10.20 19.56
C LYS A 294 1.10 -10.35 18.10
N GLN A 295 -0.16 -10.67 17.89
CA GLN A 295 -0.74 -10.77 16.54
C GLN A 295 -0.86 -9.41 15.87
N ALA A 296 -1.16 -8.34 16.63
CA ALA A 296 -1.28 -6.98 16.11
C ALA A 296 0.08 -6.29 15.87
N GLU A 297 1.17 -6.82 16.44
CA GLU A 297 2.50 -6.23 16.29
C GLU A 297 2.89 -6.00 14.83
N GLY A 298 3.29 -4.77 14.50
CA GLY A 298 3.67 -4.34 13.14
C GLY A 298 2.49 -4.04 12.21
N LEU A 299 1.25 -4.30 12.62
CA LEU A 299 0.05 -3.96 11.86
C LEU A 299 -0.48 -2.56 12.25
N THR A 300 -1.23 -1.96 11.34
CA THR A 300 -2.10 -0.81 11.65
C THR A 300 -3.42 -1.38 12.14
N TYR A 301 -3.59 -1.50 13.45
CA TYR A 301 -4.70 -2.22 14.05
C TYR A 301 -5.25 -1.48 15.27
N GLY A 302 -6.60 -1.47 15.38
CA GLY A 302 -7.33 -0.81 16.46
C GLY A 302 -7.87 0.56 16.07
N GLY A 303 -9.12 0.83 16.47
CA GLY A 303 -9.83 2.05 16.09
C GLY A 303 -9.17 3.32 16.61
N GLU A 304 -8.57 3.28 17.78
CA GLU A 304 -7.85 4.41 18.38
C GLU A 304 -6.65 4.82 17.53
N LEU A 305 -5.78 3.85 17.15
CA LEU A 305 -4.64 4.11 16.29
C LEU A 305 -5.09 4.63 14.91
N ILE A 306 -6.10 4.00 14.31
CA ILE A 306 -6.60 4.40 12.98
C ILE A 306 -7.24 5.79 13.04
N GLY A 307 -7.91 6.14 14.14
CA GLY A 307 -8.51 7.46 14.35
C GLY A 307 -7.49 8.58 14.63
N SER A 308 -6.26 8.24 15.03
CA SER A 308 -5.20 9.21 15.33
C SER A 308 -4.38 9.67 14.13
N PHE A 309 -4.59 9.06 12.96
CA PHE A 309 -3.78 9.36 11.79
C PHE A 309 -4.02 10.75 11.23
N GLN A 310 -2.94 11.30 10.71
CA GLN A 310 -2.99 12.56 9.97
C GLN A 310 -3.38 12.29 8.52
N ASP A 311 -4.39 13.03 8.07
CA ASP A 311 -4.80 13.02 6.68
C ASP A 311 -3.66 13.51 5.78
N VAL A 312 -3.48 12.80 4.68
CA VAL A 312 -2.57 13.18 3.61
C VAL A 312 -3.40 13.72 2.45
N ASN A 313 -3.25 14.99 2.15
CA ASN A 313 -3.93 15.59 1.00
C ASN A 313 -3.29 15.13 -0.32
N TRP A 314 -3.67 13.93 -0.75
CA TRP A 314 -3.16 13.32 -1.96
C TRP A 314 -3.49 14.13 -3.22
N GLY A 315 -4.62 14.86 -3.24
CA GLY A 315 -4.98 15.76 -4.34
C GLY A 315 -3.96 16.89 -4.51
N GLU A 316 -3.56 17.52 -3.40
CA GLU A 316 -2.54 18.56 -3.44
C GLU A 316 -1.14 18.01 -3.77
N ILE A 317 -0.83 16.79 -3.32
CA ILE A 317 0.40 16.09 -3.72
C ILE A 317 0.41 15.87 -5.24
N ASN A 318 -0.68 15.35 -5.82
CA ASN A 318 -0.77 15.04 -7.23
C ASN A 318 -0.62 16.30 -8.11
N LYS A 319 -1.25 17.42 -7.72
CA LYS A 319 -1.07 18.71 -8.40
C LYS A 319 0.39 19.17 -8.45
N ARG A 320 1.16 18.90 -7.40
CA ARG A 320 2.57 19.32 -7.27
C ARG A 320 3.58 18.27 -7.71
N LYS A 321 3.13 17.05 -7.96
CA LYS A 321 3.96 15.87 -8.20
C LYS A 321 5.10 16.10 -9.20
N LYS A 322 4.80 16.70 -10.35
CA LYS A 322 5.81 16.99 -11.39
C LYS A 322 6.90 17.93 -10.87
N ASN A 323 6.51 19.00 -10.20
CA ASN A 323 7.43 19.98 -9.65
C ASN A 323 8.27 19.38 -8.52
N TRP A 324 7.63 18.63 -7.61
CA TRP A 324 8.33 17.99 -6.50
C TRP A 324 9.32 16.92 -6.97
N ILE A 325 9.01 16.17 -8.01
CA ILE A 325 9.94 15.20 -8.63
C ILE A 325 11.16 15.96 -9.22
N SER A 326 10.97 17.09 -9.88
CA SER A 326 12.09 17.90 -10.41
C SER A 326 13.01 18.35 -9.29
N GLN A 327 12.47 19.00 -8.24
CA GLN A 327 13.26 19.45 -7.10
C GLN A 327 13.94 18.30 -6.33
N TRP A 328 13.26 17.15 -6.21
CA TRP A 328 13.84 15.95 -5.62
C TRP A 328 15.06 15.46 -6.40
N ASN A 329 14.95 15.40 -7.72
CA ASN A 329 16.04 14.94 -8.59
C ASN A 329 17.25 15.88 -8.51
N GLU A 330 17.06 17.20 -8.38
CA GLU A 330 18.17 18.15 -8.16
C GLU A 330 18.95 17.84 -6.88
N ILE A 331 18.31 17.24 -5.86
CA ILE A 331 18.94 16.89 -4.60
C ILE A 331 19.54 15.47 -4.62
N PHE A 332 18.81 14.48 -5.16
CA PHE A 332 19.09 13.06 -4.95
C PHE A 332 19.47 12.28 -6.23
N ALA A 333 19.44 12.88 -7.42
CA ALA A 333 19.75 12.16 -8.68
C ALA A 333 21.27 12.02 -8.98
N ASN A 334 22.15 12.36 -8.05
CA ASN A 334 23.60 12.21 -8.19
C ASN A 334 24.11 11.00 -7.43
#